data_3188bcc36cf9ef37497c7d63dd32d0db
#
_entry.id   3188bcc36cf9ef37497c7d63dd32d0db
#
_cell.length_a   1.000
_cell.length_b   1.000
_cell.length_c   1.000
_cell.angle_alpha   90.00
_cell.angle_beta   90.00
_cell.angle_gamma   90.00
#
_symmetry.space_group_name_H-M   'P 1'
#
loop_
_entity.id
_entity.type
_entity.pdbx_description
1 polymer ?
#
loop_
_entity_poly.entity_id
_entity_poly.type
_entity_poly.pdbx_seq_one_letter_code
_entity_poly.pdbx_strand_id
1 'polypeptide(L)'
;MEITNINQLDPLYGVYSYADYLLWKFKERVELFKGKLFKMSAPSAIHQEISMKLAGELYQFLKGKDCKVFHAPFDVRLLKEAQEDKDIYTVVQPDICVVCDPEKIDKRGYKVPPIW
;
A
#
# COMPACT_ATOMS: atom_id res chain seq x y z
N MET A 1 -9.48 -0.89 -21.59
CA MET A 1 -8.72 0.33 -21.94
C MET A 1 -7.55 0.49 -20.97
N GLU A 2 -6.40 0.77 -21.50
CA GLU A 2 -5.21 0.94 -20.69
C GLU A 2 -5.18 2.36 -20.07
N ILE A 3 -4.91 2.45 -18.77
CA ILE A 3 -4.80 3.73 -18.07
C ILE A 3 -3.33 4.08 -17.94
N THR A 4 -2.89 5.07 -18.70
CA THR A 4 -1.50 5.52 -18.73
C THR A 4 -1.31 6.90 -18.10
N ASN A 5 -2.39 7.58 -17.78
CA ASN A 5 -2.37 8.92 -17.20
C ASN A 5 -3.41 8.99 -16.07
N ILE A 6 -3.00 9.48 -14.92
CA ILE A 6 -3.89 9.58 -13.75
C ILE A 6 -5.14 10.40 -14.03
N ASN A 7 -5.07 11.34 -14.99
CA ASN A 7 -6.23 12.17 -15.34
C ASN A 7 -7.32 11.40 -16.08
N GLN A 8 -7.06 10.16 -16.50
CA GLN A 8 -8.08 9.28 -17.08
C GLN A 8 -9.01 8.70 -16.01
N LEU A 9 -8.64 8.84 -14.72
CA LEU A 9 -9.43 8.35 -13.60
C LEU A 9 -10.36 9.45 -13.07
N ASP A 10 -11.47 9.04 -12.48
CA ASP A 10 -12.45 9.95 -11.89
C ASP A 10 -12.29 9.98 -10.37
N PRO A 11 -11.65 11.02 -9.80
CA PRO A 11 -11.43 11.07 -8.36
C PRO A 11 -12.69 11.37 -7.54
N LEU A 12 -13.75 11.85 -8.18
CA LEU A 12 -14.98 12.24 -7.48
C LEU A 12 -15.99 11.11 -7.41
N TYR A 13 -16.23 10.44 -8.53
CA TYR A 13 -17.31 9.44 -8.64
C TYR A 13 -16.81 8.04 -8.95
N GLY A 14 -15.56 7.89 -9.39
CA GLY A 14 -15.00 6.59 -9.71
C GLY A 14 -14.86 5.71 -8.48
N VAL A 15 -15.11 4.41 -8.65
CA VAL A 15 -14.91 3.40 -7.62
C VAL A 15 -14.02 2.33 -8.22
N TYR A 16 -12.84 2.14 -7.64
CA TYR A 16 -11.81 1.29 -8.21
C TYR A 16 -11.43 0.18 -7.26
N SER A 17 -11.17 -0.99 -7.81
CA SER A 17 -10.68 -2.14 -7.05
C SER A 17 -9.15 -2.26 -7.17
N TYR A 18 -8.56 -3.14 -6.39
CA TYR A 18 -7.14 -3.45 -6.50
C TYR A 18 -6.82 -4.05 -7.87
N ALA A 19 -7.74 -4.83 -8.45
CA ALA A 19 -7.57 -5.35 -9.81
C ALA A 19 -7.41 -4.21 -10.82
N ASP A 20 -8.20 -3.15 -10.69
CA ASP A 20 -8.06 -1.95 -11.51
C ASP A 20 -6.70 -1.28 -11.28
N TYR A 21 -6.35 -1.09 -10.02
CA TYR A 21 -5.09 -0.48 -9.58
C TYR A 21 -3.87 -1.16 -10.21
N LEU A 22 -3.87 -2.47 -10.29
CA LEU A 22 -2.74 -3.23 -10.83
C LEU A 22 -2.54 -3.04 -12.33
N LEU A 23 -3.55 -2.56 -13.03
CA LEU A 23 -3.49 -2.32 -14.48
C LEU A 23 -3.03 -0.91 -14.83
N TRP A 24 -2.94 -0.01 -13.85
CA TRP A 24 -2.56 1.37 -14.11
C TRP A 24 -1.06 1.48 -14.37
N LYS A 25 -0.72 2.34 -15.35
CA LYS A 25 0.67 2.51 -15.81
C LYS A 25 1.07 3.98 -15.81
N PHE A 26 0.87 4.65 -14.70
CA PHE A 26 1.36 6.02 -14.49
C PHE A 26 2.31 6.04 -13.29
N LYS A 27 3.13 7.09 -13.21
CA LYS A 27 4.19 7.18 -12.21
C LYS A 27 3.72 7.67 -10.85
N GLU A 28 2.61 8.37 -10.80
CA GLU A 28 2.10 8.92 -9.55
C GLU A 28 1.71 7.78 -8.61
N ARG A 29 2.01 7.95 -7.33
CA ARG A 29 1.60 6.99 -6.31
C ARG A 29 0.21 7.37 -5.82
N VAL A 30 -0.64 6.37 -5.69
CA VAL A 30 -2.03 6.57 -5.24
C VAL A 30 -2.40 5.52 -4.21
N GLU A 31 -3.39 5.87 -3.40
CA GLU A 31 -4.02 4.94 -2.47
C GLU A 31 -5.50 4.83 -2.81
N LEU A 32 -6.12 3.72 -2.42
CA LEU A 32 -7.57 3.53 -2.55
C LEU A 32 -8.16 3.41 -1.15
N PHE A 33 -9.20 4.17 -0.88
CA PHE A 33 -9.96 4.05 0.35
C PHE A 33 -11.44 3.87 -0.01
N LYS A 34 -11.96 2.67 0.28
CA LYS A 34 -13.32 2.27 -0.11
C LYS A 34 -13.59 2.51 -1.60
N GLY A 35 -12.58 2.22 -2.43
CA GLY A 35 -12.65 2.38 -3.87
C GLY A 35 -12.35 3.78 -4.39
N LYS A 36 -12.22 4.77 -3.51
CA LYS A 36 -11.94 6.15 -3.91
C LYS A 36 -10.44 6.38 -4.04
N LEU A 37 -10.08 7.14 -5.07
CA LEU A 37 -8.71 7.43 -5.42
C LEU A 37 -8.15 8.60 -4.63
N PHE A 38 -6.98 8.42 -4.03
CA PHE A 38 -6.23 9.47 -3.35
C PHE A 38 -4.81 9.52 -3.88
N LYS A 39 -4.41 10.65 -4.45
CA LYS A 39 -3.06 10.84 -4.95
C LYS A 39 -2.12 11.14 -3.78
N MET A 40 -0.99 10.46 -3.73
CA MET A 40 0.01 10.66 -2.71
C MET A 40 0.98 11.76 -3.11
N SER A 41 1.41 12.57 -2.14
CA SER A 41 2.44 13.58 -2.36
C SER A 41 3.82 12.94 -2.37
N ALA A 42 4.75 13.54 -3.10
CA ALA A 42 6.13 13.13 -3.06
C ALA A 42 6.73 13.46 -1.69
N PRO A 43 7.51 12.54 -1.07
CA PRO A 43 8.09 12.80 0.24
C PRO A 43 9.18 13.87 0.17
N SER A 44 9.28 14.69 1.23
CA SER A 44 10.35 15.67 1.38
C SER A 44 11.66 14.98 1.79
N ALA A 45 12.78 15.70 1.69
CA ALA A 45 14.07 15.18 2.14
C ALA A 45 14.08 14.90 3.65
N ILE A 46 13.43 15.77 4.43
CA ILE A 46 13.33 15.58 5.89
C ILE A 46 12.51 14.34 6.20
N HIS A 47 11.39 14.16 5.49
CA HIS A 47 10.55 12.98 5.65
C HIS A 47 11.34 11.70 5.36
N GLN A 48 12.10 11.69 4.26
CA GLN A 48 12.92 10.53 3.89
C GLN A 48 14.01 10.25 4.93
N GLU A 49 14.63 11.28 5.48
CA GLU A 49 15.66 11.12 6.49
C GLU A 49 15.09 10.50 7.77
N ILE A 50 13.96 11.01 8.25
CA ILE A 50 13.30 10.48 9.44
C ILE A 50 12.84 9.05 9.20
N SER A 51 12.24 8.79 8.04
CA SER A 51 11.76 7.46 7.66
C SER A 51 12.90 6.45 7.62
N MET A 52 14.05 6.83 7.06
CA MET A 52 15.22 5.96 6.98
C MET A 52 15.78 5.65 8.36
N LYS A 53 15.89 6.66 9.23
CA LYS A 53 16.37 6.45 10.59
C LYS A 53 15.46 5.54 11.38
N LEU A 54 14.16 5.76 11.30
CA LEU A 54 13.18 4.93 12.00
C LEU A 54 13.19 3.51 11.46
N ALA A 55 13.21 3.34 10.15
CA ALA A 55 13.28 2.02 9.54
C ALA A 55 14.56 1.28 9.95
N GLY A 56 15.68 2.00 10.02
CA GLY A 56 16.96 1.44 10.46
C GLY A 56 16.92 0.95 11.91
N GLU A 57 16.34 1.78 12.80
CA GLU A 57 16.18 1.40 14.21
C GLU A 57 15.27 0.18 14.36
N LEU A 58 14.15 0.16 13.63
CA LEU A 58 13.23 -0.98 13.66
C LEU A 58 13.88 -2.23 13.09
N TYR A 59 14.63 -2.10 12.01
CA TYR A 59 15.34 -3.23 11.41
C TYR A 59 16.31 -3.86 12.42
N GLN A 60 17.09 -3.04 13.11
CA GLN A 60 18.03 -3.53 14.13
C GLN A 60 17.30 -4.20 15.28
N PHE A 61 16.23 -3.58 15.75
CA PHE A 61 15.43 -4.12 16.86
C PHE A 61 14.80 -5.46 16.50
N LEU A 62 14.30 -5.58 15.26
CA LEU A 62 13.59 -6.79 14.81
C LEU A 62 14.52 -7.90 14.31
N LYS A 63 15.80 -7.64 14.24
CA LYS A 63 16.77 -8.60 13.75
C LYS A 63 16.76 -9.87 14.60
N GLY A 64 16.57 -11.02 13.96
CA GLY A 64 16.45 -12.30 14.66
C GLY A 64 15.08 -12.56 15.29
N LYS A 65 14.11 -11.67 15.07
CA LYS A 65 12.74 -11.84 15.54
C LYS A 65 11.83 -12.21 14.37
N ASP A 66 10.61 -12.62 14.69
CA ASP A 66 9.65 -13.08 13.67
C ASP A 66 9.04 -11.96 12.86
N CYS A 67 9.06 -10.72 13.36
CA CYS A 67 8.48 -9.58 12.65
C CYS A 67 9.49 -8.95 11.71
N LYS A 68 9.00 -8.38 10.61
CA LYS A 68 9.83 -7.71 9.62
C LYS A 68 9.32 -6.30 9.37
N VAL A 69 10.24 -5.38 9.06
CA VAL A 69 9.91 -4.00 8.72
C VAL A 69 10.02 -3.81 7.22
N PHE A 70 9.04 -3.08 6.67
CA PHE A 70 9.02 -2.69 5.27
C PHE A 70 8.79 -1.18 5.18
N HIS A 71 9.33 -0.55 4.15
CA HIS A 71 9.08 0.85 3.88
C HIS A 71 8.37 1.01 2.53
N ALA A 72 7.78 2.16 2.29
CA ALA A 72 7.09 2.46 1.04
C ALA A 72 8.09 2.42 -0.14
N PRO A 73 7.64 2.04 -1.34
CA PRO A 73 6.27 1.61 -1.65
C PRO A 73 5.99 0.17 -1.21
N PHE A 74 4.87 -0.05 -0.55
CA PHE A 74 4.49 -1.35 -0.05
C PHE A 74 2.97 -1.37 0.09
N ASP A 75 2.29 -2.13 -0.76
CA ASP A 75 0.83 -2.17 -0.78
C ASP A 75 0.29 -2.93 0.42
N VAL A 76 -0.51 -2.28 1.24
CA VAL A 76 -1.24 -2.92 2.32
C VAL A 76 -2.71 -2.95 1.92
N ARG A 77 -3.22 -4.14 1.67
CA ARG A 77 -4.60 -4.36 1.25
C ARG A 77 -5.43 -4.69 2.49
N LEU A 78 -6.41 -3.84 2.76
CA LEU A 78 -7.30 -4.01 3.90
C LEU A 78 -8.55 -4.77 3.43
N LEU A 79 -8.66 -6.02 3.82
CA LEU A 79 -9.72 -6.90 3.37
C LEU A 79 -10.95 -6.72 4.23
N LYS A 80 -12.12 -6.68 3.61
CA LYS A 80 -13.39 -6.71 4.31
C LYS A 80 -13.84 -8.14 4.54
N GLU A 81 -13.56 -9.00 3.57
CA GLU A 81 -13.79 -10.44 3.64
C GLU A 81 -12.62 -11.12 2.94
N ALA A 82 -12.58 -12.45 2.88
CA ALA A 82 -11.56 -13.17 2.12
C ALA A 82 -11.78 -12.86 0.64
N GLN A 83 -10.89 -12.07 0.00
CA GLN A 83 -11.20 -11.43 -1.26
C GLN A 83 -10.15 -11.63 -2.32
N GLU A 84 -10.64 -11.69 -3.56
CA GLU A 84 -9.83 -11.58 -4.75
C GLU A 84 -9.55 -10.09 -5.04
N ASP A 85 -8.57 -9.81 -5.87
CA ASP A 85 -8.15 -8.44 -6.19
C ASP A 85 -9.31 -7.56 -6.69
N LYS A 86 -10.25 -8.13 -7.42
CA LYS A 86 -11.43 -7.40 -7.94
C LYS A 86 -12.39 -6.94 -6.85
N ASP A 87 -12.29 -7.53 -5.67
CA ASP A 87 -13.16 -7.25 -4.52
C ASP A 87 -12.47 -6.48 -3.41
N ILE A 88 -11.20 -6.11 -3.60
CA ILE A 88 -10.43 -5.32 -2.65
C ILE A 88 -10.51 -3.85 -3.08
N TYR A 89 -11.04 -3.01 -2.20
CA TYR A 89 -11.29 -1.60 -2.49
C TYR A 89 -10.48 -0.64 -1.62
N THR A 90 -9.71 -1.15 -0.66
CA THR A 90 -8.87 -0.31 0.18
C THR A 90 -7.43 -0.82 0.14
N VAL A 91 -6.54 0.03 -0.39
CA VAL A 91 -5.12 -0.25 -0.51
C VAL A 91 -4.38 1.01 -0.09
N VAL A 92 -3.55 0.88 0.94
CA VAL A 92 -2.77 1.99 1.45
C VAL A 92 -1.28 1.68 1.33
N GLN A 93 -0.46 2.72 1.29
CA GLN A 93 0.99 2.59 1.22
C GLN A 93 1.61 3.32 2.42
N PRO A 94 1.68 2.67 3.59
CA PRO A 94 2.28 3.31 4.75
C PRO A 94 3.77 3.57 4.53
N ASP A 95 4.28 4.62 5.16
CA ASP A 95 5.70 4.94 5.06
C ASP A 95 6.56 3.83 5.64
N ILE A 96 6.13 3.27 6.75
CA ILE A 96 6.80 2.14 7.42
C ILE A 96 5.72 1.20 7.94
N CYS A 97 5.95 -0.10 7.75
CA CYS A 97 5.02 -1.13 8.16
C CYS A 97 5.80 -2.28 8.81
N VAL A 98 5.33 -2.74 9.96
CA VAL A 98 5.89 -3.92 10.63
C VAL A 98 4.89 -5.06 10.47
N VAL A 99 5.36 -6.17 9.93
CA VAL A 99 4.53 -7.35 9.68
C VAL A 99 5.06 -8.52 10.48
N CYS A 100 4.19 -9.10 11.29
CA CYS A 100 4.54 -10.25 12.13
C CYS A 100 3.90 -11.57 11.65
N ASP A 101 3.20 -11.55 10.53
CA ASP A 101 2.60 -12.72 9.94
C ASP A 101 3.10 -12.88 8.50
N PRO A 102 4.21 -13.61 8.30
CA PRO A 102 4.82 -13.71 6.98
C PRO A 102 3.96 -14.43 5.94
N GLU A 103 2.99 -15.23 6.37
CA GLU A 103 2.12 -15.95 5.44
C GLU A 103 1.22 -15.00 4.63
N LYS A 104 1.02 -13.79 5.12
CA LYS A 104 0.18 -12.78 4.48
C LYS A 104 0.96 -11.81 3.60
N ILE A 105 2.28 -12.01 3.51
CA ILE A 105 3.14 -11.22 2.63
C ILE A 105 3.21 -11.93 1.27
N ASP A 106 3.00 -11.18 0.19
CA ASP A 106 3.17 -11.69 -1.17
C ASP A 106 4.09 -10.74 -1.96
N LYS A 107 4.17 -10.93 -3.27
CA LYS A 107 5.06 -10.13 -4.12
C LYS A 107 4.73 -8.64 -4.12
N ARG A 108 3.49 -8.27 -3.77
CA ARG A 108 3.00 -6.90 -3.86
C ARG A 108 2.99 -6.19 -2.52
N GLY A 109 2.97 -6.94 -1.42
CA GLY A 109 2.89 -6.36 -0.09
C GLY A 109 2.18 -7.28 0.89
N TYR A 110 1.22 -6.75 1.60
CA TYR A 110 0.60 -7.42 2.74
C TYR A 110 -0.91 -7.37 2.64
N LYS A 111 -1.56 -8.47 3.02
CA LYS A 111 -3.03 -8.54 3.15
C LYS A 111 -3.39 -8.55 4.62
N VAL A 112 -4.13 -7.53 5.05
CA VAL A 112 -4.64 -7.47 6.41
C VAL A 112 -6.04 -8.08 6.43
N PRO A 113 -6.23 -9.22 7.11
CA PRO A 113 -7.55 -9.82 7.18
C PRO A 113 -8.51 -8.94 7.97
N PRO A 114 -9.81 -9.16 7.82
CA PRO A 114 -10.78 -8.43 8.63
C PRO A 114 -10.55 -8.68 10.11
N ILE A 115 -10.77 -7.64 10.91
CA ILE A 115 -10.68 -7.69 12.36
C ILE A 115 -12.08 -7.42 12.92
N TRP A 116 -12.59 -8.37 13.69
CA TRP A 116 -13.85 -8.24 14.43
C TRP A 116 -13.87 -9.10 15.66
#